data_c13ef5a040371ccbe0ee54970c80ee55
#
_entry.id   c13ef5a040371ccbe0ee54970c80ee55
#
_cell.length_a   1.000
_cell.length_b   1.000
_cell.length_c   1.000
_cell.angle_alpha   90.00
_cell.angle_beta   90.00
_cell.angle_gamma   90.00
#
_symmetry.space_group_name_H-M   'P 1'
#
loop_
_entity.id
_entity.type
_entity.pdbx_description
1 polymer ?
#
loop_
_entity_poly.entity_id
_entity_poly.type
_entity_poly.pdbx_seq_one_letter_code
_entity_poly.pdbx_strand_id
1 'polypeptide(L)'
;AWLEDPIHNQFMNALLQKPKWMSTFSQSSADEIINTLKKSNDVSSLMDNIFGLAAEEGITALDLSADSLRDWIVDIIDKNNIKLVLIWDEFSDYFRQNSTSLGEFQKIVSICQEKPFYFVIVTHPLSSLAKKYDSGDKTNPWSVVQQRFDKVEITLPDNIAFDLIGHAFSVKPAAKASWVQMTGDLNYYVTNARNAVIKAANISGENVMRDILPIHPIAALVLKNIASAFQSNQRSMFDFIKTPKDMDVKAFQWFIQNTSPLSDRPFLTVDMLWDFFYEKGKDYLPSDIKLILDTFPQQTQLNDKEKVVLQTILIMQSIDQRLGGALPILKPTDQNISYAFEGDTGELESSCK
;
A
#
# COMPACT_ATOMS: atom_id res chain seq x y z
N ALA A 1 -6.24 31.00 5.01
CA ALA A 1 -7.53 31.28 5.66
C ALA A 1 -7.38 31.44 7.17
N TRP A 2 -6.82 30.45 7.91
CA TRP A 2 -6.65 30.52 9.36
C TRP A 2 -5.79 31.69 9.85
N LEU A 3 -4.82 32.13 9.06
CA LEU A 3 -3.92 33.25 9.38
C LEU A 3 -4.52 34.65 9.16
N GLU A 4 -5.73 34.74 8.64
CA GLU A 4 -6.39 36.02 8.31
C GLU A 4 -7.63 36.29 9.18
N ASP A 5 -7.94 35.38 10.13
CA ASP A 5 -9.10 35.48 11.00
C ASP A 5 -8.85 36.50 12.13
N PRO A 6 -9.87 37.27 12.58
CA PRO A 6 -9.79 38.13 13.78
C PRO A 6 -9.30 37.38 15.04
N ILE A 7 -9.57 36.10 15.18
CA ILE A 7 -9.10 35.23 16.27
C ILE A 7 -7.59 35.07 16.24
N HIS A 8 -7.00 34.92 15.07
CA HIS A 8 -5.54 34.88 14.91
C HIS A 8 -4.91 36.21 15.37
N ASN A 9 -5.51 37.34 15.04
CA ASN A 9 -5.04 38.64 15.49
C ASN A 9 -5.14 38.81 17.01
N GLN A 10 -6.21 38.30 17.64
CA GLN A 10 -6.30 38.27 19.13
C GLN A 10 -5.20 37.44 19.75
N PHE A 11 -4.96 36.25 19.22
CA PHE A 11 -3.90 35.34 19.68
C PHE A 11 -2.52 35.98 19.51
N MET A 12 -2.24 36.57 18.35
CA MET A 12 -0.98 37.23 18.08
C MET A 12 -0.77 38.46 18.98
N ASN A 13 -1.82 39.24 19.26
CA ASN A 13 -1.75 40.36 20.18
C ASN A 13 -1.49 39.88 21.63
N ALA A 14 -2.11 38.77 22.05
CA ALA A 14 -1.85 38.17 23.35
C ALA A 14 -0.39 37.67 23.46
N LEU A 15 0.13 37.03 22.41
CA LEU A 15 1.52 36.59 22.32
C LEU A 15 2.51 37.77 22.45
N LEU A 16 2.26 38.86 21.75
CA LEU A 16 3.10 40.06 21.75
C LEU A 16 3.10 40.78 23.11
N GLN A 17 2.02 40.68 23.87
CA GLN A 17 1.83 41.40 25.14
C GLN A 17 2.32 40.58 26.37
N LYS A 18 2.65 39.28 26.22
CA LYS A 18 3.02 38.40 27.37
C LYS A 18 4.43 37.82 27.23
N PRO A 19 5.44 38.42 27.89
CA PRO A 19 6.81 37.91 27.83
C PRO A 19 6.97 36.46 28.28
N LYS A 20 6.06 35.96 29.15
CA LYS A 20 6.05 34.56 29.61
C LYS A 20 5.83 33.57 28.45
N TRP A 21 5.06 33.96 27.44
CA TRP A 21 4.83 33.10 26.29
C TRP A 21 6.09 32.97 25.43
N MET A 22 6.81 34.06 25.27
CA MET A 22 8.06 34.05 24.50
C MET A 22 9.12 33.14 25.08
N SER A 23 9.13 32.90 26.41
CA SER A 23 10.08 31.98 27.05
C SER A 23 9.79 30.50 26.77
N THR A 24 8.61 30.16 26.30
CA THR A 24 8.20 28.79 25.99
C THR A 24 8.61 28.37 24.56
N PHE A 25 8.90 29.36 23.73
CA PHE A 25 9.29 29.13 22.34
C PHE A 25 10.81 29.29 22.19
N SER A 26 11.39 28.51 21.28
CA SER A 26 12.78 28.69 20.86
C SER A 26 12.99 29.91 19.95
N GLN A 27 11.90 30.45 19.42
CA GLN A 27 11.89 31.63 18.55
C GLN A 27 11.97 32.91 19.36
N SER A 28 12.69 33.90 18.82
CA SER A 28 12.96 35.17 19.51
C SER A 28 11.86 36.22 19.36
N SER A 29 10.91 35.99 18.47
CA SER A 29 9.79 36.95 18.20
C SER A 29 8.54 36.23 17.69
N ALA A 30 7.39 36.89 17.83
CA ALA A 30 6.13 36.40 17.27
C ALA A 30 6.18 36.26 15.74
N ASP A 31 6.86 37.17 15.07
CA ASP A 31 7.06 37.09 13.62
C ASP A 31 7.88 35.86 13.21
N GLU A 32 8.85 35.48 14.01
CA GLU A 32 9.66 34.29 13.78
C GLU A 32 8.83 33.02 13.97
N ILE A 33 7.94 32.97 14.96
CA ILE A 33 6.97 31.89 15.15
C ILE A 33 6.07 31.76 13.92
N ILE A 34 5.47 32.86 13.44
CA ILE A 34 4.63 32.87 12.25
C ILE A 34 5.40 32.41 11.01
N ASN A 35 6.62 32.90 10.82
CA ASN A 35 7.46 32.50 9.71
C ASN A 35 7.82 31.02 9.74
N THR A 36 8.06 30.45 10.94
CA THR A 36 8.30 29.02 11.11
C THR A 36 7.06 28.21 10.76
N LEU A 37 5.88 28.62 11.23
CA LEU A 37 4.60 27.97 10.86
C LEU A 37 4.32 27.99 9.36
N LYS A 38 4.74 29.04 8.66
CA LYS A 38 4.53 29.18 7.21
C LYS A 38 5.52 28.39 6.37
N LYS A 39 6.72 28.15 6.85
CA LYS A 39 7.84 27.63 6.04
C LYS A 39 8.29 26.21 6.42
N SER A 40 8.01 25.76 7.63
CA SER A 40 8.43 24.45 8.10
C SER A 40 7.43 23.37 7.71
N ASN A 41 7.94 22.20 7.30
CA ASN A 41 7.13 21.02 7.03
C ASN A 41 6.79 20.23 8.31
N ASP A 42 7.52 20.47 9.41
CA ASP A 42 7.25 19.90 10.73
C ASP A 42 7.06 21.03 11.73
N VAL A 43 5.84 21.23 12.14
CA VAL A 43 5.43 22.24 13.10
C VAL A 43 4.73 21.65 14.34
N SER A 44 4.75 20.32 14.48
CA SER A 44 3.97 19.62 15.51
C SER A 44 4.29 20.13 16.92
N SER A 45 5.57 20.14 17.31
CA SER A 45 5.98 20.62 18.64
C SER A 45 5.68 22.10 18.88
N LEU A 46 5.76 22.91 17.83
CA LEU A 46 5.42 24.33 17.90
C LEU A 46 3.91 24.52 18.10
N MET A 47 3.08 23.74 17.42
CA MET A 47 1.62 23.76 17.59
C MET A 47 1.21 23.26 18.97
N ASP A 48 1.83 22.20 19.48
CA ASP A 48 1.56 21.70 20.84
C ASP A 48 1.83 22.78 21.92
N ASN A 49 2.93 23.51 21.78
CA ASN A 49 3.24 24.64 22.66
C ASN A 49 2.20 25.77 22.55
N ILE A 50 1.77 26.10 21.34
CA ILE A 50 0.73 27.11 21.08
C ILE A 50 -0.59 26.71 21.73
N PHE A 51 -1.04 25.46 21.55
CA PHE A 51 -2.28 24.96 22.14
C PHE A 51 -2.21 24.87 23.65
N GLY A 52 -1.09 24.40 24.21
CA GLY A 52 -0.87 24.34 25.65
C GLY A 52 -1.00 25.72 26.30
N LEU A 53 -0.32 26.71 25.76
CA LEU A 53 -0.38 28.09 26.27
C LEU A 53 -1.75 28.75 26.08
N ALA A 54 -2.41 28.48 24.96
CA ALA A 54 -3.75 28.97 24.70
C ALA A 54 -4.76 28.42 25.71
N ALA A 55 -4.65 27.14 26.05
CA ALA A 55 -5.50 26.49 27.07
C ALA A 55 -5.25 27.10 28.46
N GLU A 56 -3.98 27.33 28.88
CA GLU A 56 -3.62 27.97 30.15
C GLU A 56 -4.19 29.39 30.28
N GLU A 57 -4.30 30.13 29.17
CA GLU A 57 -4.80 31.50 29.13
C GLU A 57 -6.32 31.59 28.85
N GLY A 58 -7.00 30.46 28.76
CA GLY A 58 -8.45 30.41 28.48
C GLY A 58 -8.83 30.90 27.08
N ILE A 59 -7.90 30.80 26.11
CA ILE A 59 -8.16 31.18 24.72
C ILE A 59 -8.89 30.02 24.03
N THR A 60 -10.21 30.02 24.07
CA THR A 60 -11.06 28.96 23.51
C THR A 60 -11.08 28.92 21.99
N ALA A 61 -10.60 29.97 21.35
CA ALA A 61 -10.52 30.07 19.88
C ALA A 61 -9.57 29.04 19.23
N LEU A 62 -8.68 28.45 20.03
CA LEU A 62 -7.79 27.35 19.63
C LEU A 62 -8.23 26.00 20.20
N ASP A 63 -9.44 25.94 20.76
CA ASP A 63 -10.04 24.69 21.21
C ASP A 63 -10.35 23.81 19.98
N LEU A 64 -9.66 22.66 19.89
CA LEU A 64 -9.91 21.62 18.90
C LEU A 64 -10.92 20.59 19.37
N SER A 65 -11.80 20.95 20.33
CA SER A 65 -12.93 20.09 20.68
C SER A 65 -13.77 19.80 19.45
N ALA A 66 -14.45 18.67 19.43
CA ALA A 66 -15.31 18.30 18.31
C ALA A 66 -16.44 19.32 18.08
N ASP A 67 -16.90 20.00 19.15
CA ASP A 67 -17.91 21.05 19.05
C ASP A 67 -17.35 22.27 18.33
N SER A 68 -16.17 22.75 18.72
CA SER A 68 -15.50 23.88 18.07
C SER A 68 -15.14 23.57 16.61
N LEU A 69 -14.68 22.35 16.34
CA LEU A 69 -14.38 21.89 14.99
C LEU A 69 -15.65 21.80 14.12
N ARG A 70 -16.75 21.30 14.68
CA ARG A 70 -18.06 21.29 14.02
C ARG A 70 -18.52 22.69 13.63
N ASP A 71 -18.51 23.61 14.58
CA ASP A 71 -18.96 24.99 14.36
C ASP A 71 -18.07 25.69 13.32
N TRP A 72 -16.77 25.45 13.33
CA TRP A 72 -15.85 25.97 12.37
C TRP A 72 -16.08 25.42 10.95
N ILE A 73 -16.34 24.12 10.80
CA ILE A 73 -16.69 23.51 9.51
C ILE A 73 -18.00 24.12 8.97
N VAL A 74 -19.01 24.26 9.82
CA VAL A 74 -20.29 24.87 9.44
C VAL A 74 -20.09 26.32 8.99
N ASP A 75 -19.31 27.10 9.72
CA ASP A 75 -18.98 28.50 9.40
C ASP A 75 -18.26 28.64 8.05
N ILE A 76 -17.30 27.74 7.75
CA ILE A 76 -16.62 27.71 6.45
C ILE A 76 -17.61 27.46 5.31
N ILE A 77 -18.52 26.49 5.48
CA ILE A 77 -19.51 26.15 4.47
C ILE A 77 -20.45 27.31 4.22
N ASP A 78 -20.98 27.91 5.29
CA ASP A 78 -21.97 28.97 5.20
C ASP A 78 -21.37 30.26 4.66
N LYS A 79 -20.22 30.71 5.17
CA LYS A 79 -19.56 31.93 4.73
C LYS A 79 -19.10 31.91 3.27
N ASN A 80 -18.70 30.73 2.79
CA ASN A 80 -18.19 30.60 1.44
C ASN A 80 -19.22 30.03 0.46
N ASN A 81 -20.39 29.62 0.92
CA ASN A 81 -21.45 28.99 0.14
C ASN A 81 -20.91 27.81 -0.71
N ILE A 82 -20.15 26.92 -0.07
CA ILE A 82 -19.49 25.79 -0.72
C ILE A 82 -20.08 24.45 -0.29
N LYS A 83 -19.84 23.43 -1.11
CA LYS A 83 -19.95 22.02 -0.70
C LYS A 83 -18.57 21.56 -0.24
N LEU A 84 -18.49 20.97 0.94
CA LEU A 84 -17.23 20.50 1.50
C LEU A 84 -17.20 18.97 1.50
N VAL A 85 -16.13 18.40 0.96
CA VAL A 85 -15.86 16.95 1.01
C VAL A 85 -14.62 16.74 1.87
N LEU A 86 -14.75 15.97 2.95
CA LEU A 86 -13.64 15.52 3.75
C LEU A 86 -13.38 14.04 3.45
N ILE A 87 -12.16 13.72 3.04
CA ILE A 87 -11.74 12.34 2.84
C ILE A 87 -10.74 11.99 3.93
N TRP A 88 -11.05 11.00 4.74
CA TRP A 88 -10.17 10.50 5.79
C TRP A 88 -9.65 9.12 5.39
N ASP A 89 -8.41 9.08 4.94
CA ASP A 89 -7.73 7.83 4.60
C ASP A 89 -7.17 7.16 5.87
N GLU A 90 -7.00 5.84 5.81
CA GLU A 90 -6.52 5.01 6.94
C GLU A 90 -7.32 5.17 8.25
N PHE A 91 -8.63 5.41 8.15
CA PHE A 91 -9.49 5.57 9.31
C PHE A 91 -9.44 4.39 10.30
N SER A 92 -9.11 3.19 9.82
CA SER A 92 -8.93 2.00 10.65
C SER A 92 -7.85 2.16 11.74
N ASP A 93 -6.82 2.95 11.49
CA ASP A 93 -5.75 3.20 12.47
C ASP A 93 -6.20 4.16 13.57
N TYR A 94 -6.90 5.22 13.18
CA TYR A 94 -7.54 6.11 14.14
C TYR A 94 -8.56 5.35 15.01
N PHE A 95 -9.41 4.53 14.39
CA PHE A 95 -10.43 3.76 15.08
C PHE A 95 -9.84 2.79 16.11
N ARG A 96 -8.73 2.11 15.77
CA ARG A 96 -8.03 1.20 16.70
C ARG A 96 -7.53 1.90 17.96
N GLN A 97 -7.09 3.13 17.83
CA GLN A 97 -6.53 3.91 18.93
C GLN A 97 -7.60 4.62 19.76
N ASN A 98 -8.74 4.98 19.15
CA ASN A 98 -9.75 5.86 19.72
C ASN A 98 -11.15 5.23 19.81
N SER A 99 -11.28 3.92 19.87
CA SER A 99 -12.57 3.21 19.86
C SER A 99 -13.52 3.61 21.00
N THR A 100 -13.01 4.17 22.08
CA THR A 100 -13.77 4.63 23.24
C THR A 100 -14.29 6.07 23.11
N SER A 101 -13.78 6.87 22.18
CA SER A 101 -14.09 8.30 22.01
C SER A 101 -14.91 8.64 20.76
N LEU A 102 -15.69 7.69 20.24
CA LEU A 102 -16.50 7.88 19.03
C LEU A 102 -17.60 8.92 19.13
N GLY A 103 -17.98 9.36 20.34
CA GLY A 103 -18.93 10.44 20.56
C GLY A 103 -18.50 11.75 19.88
N GLU A 104 -17.24 12.08 19.99
CA GLU A 104 -16.66 13.27 19.35
C GLU A 104 -16.71 13.17 17.82
N PHE A 105 -16.36 12.02 17.26
CA PHE A 105 -16.46 11.74 15.83
C PHE A 105 -17.90 11.88 15.30
N GLN A 106 -18.89 11.41 16.08
CA GLN A 106 -20.31 11.50 15.69
C GLN A 106 -20.80 12.95 15.55
N LYS A 107 -20.28 13.89 16.35
CA LYS A 107 -20.60 15.33 16.24
C LYS A 107 -20.21 15.88 14.87
N ILE A 108 -19.03 15.50 14.38
CA ILE A 108 -18.55 15.90 13.05
C ILE A 108 -19.41 15.27 11.94
N VAL A 109 -19.71 13.98 12.05
CA VAL A 109 -20.54 13.26 11.07
C VAL A 109 -21.96 13.84 11.00
N SER A 110 -22.52 14.35 12.11
CA SER A 110 -23.85 14.95 12.11
C SER A 110 -24.01 16.16 11.20
N ILE A 111 -22.91 16.86 10.86
CA ILE A 111 -22.93 18.00 9.92
C ILE A 111 -23.46 17.57 8.55
N CYS A 112 -23.23 16.32 8.13
CA CYS A 112 -23.71 15.79 6.85
C CYS A 112 -25.26 15.83 6.73
N GLN A 113 -25.99 15.87 7.84
CA GLN A 113 -27.45 15.94 7.86
C GLN A 113 -27.97 17.39 7.76
N GLU A 114 -27.16 18.35 8.12
CA GLU A 114 -27.57 19.75 8.28
C GLU A 114 -27.03 20.65 7.15
N LYS A 115 -25.86 20.30 6.61
CA LYS A 115 -25.10 21.12 5.66
C LYS A 115 -24.62 20.30 4.45
N PRO A 116 -24.26 20.92 3.34
CA PRO A 116 -23.67 20.26 2.20
C PRO A 116 -22.22 19.82 2.50
N PHE A 117 -22.07 18.97 3.51
CA PHE A 117 -20.85 18.35 3.97
C PHE A 117 -20.88 16.87 3.66
N TYR A 118 -19.87 16.38 3.00
CA TYR A 118 -19.72 14.97 2.63
C TYR A 118 -18.48 14.41 3.29
N PHE A 119 -18.68 13.39 4.12
CA PHE A 119 -17.58 12.76 4.85
C PHE A 119 -17.33 11.36 4.30
N VAL A 120 -16.17 11.13 3.72
CA VAL A 120 -15.74 9.87 3.15
C VAL A 120 -14.64 9.29 4.02
N ILE A 121 -14.85 8.10 4.55
CA ILE A 121 -13.81 7.35 5.25
C ILE A 121 -13.31 6.21 4.36
N VAL A 122 -11.99 6.12 4.21
CA VAL A 122 -11.32 5.03 3.52
C VAL A 122 -10.71 4.12 4.57
N THR A 123 -11.00 2.82 4.48
CA THR A 123 -10.54 1.84 5.47
C THR A 123 -10.20 0.53 4.78
N HIS A 124 -9.24 -0.19 5.32
CA HIS A 124 -8.97 -1.56 4.90
C HIS A 124 -10.17 -2.49 5.18
N PRO A 125 -10.25 -3.67 4.50
CA PRO A 125 -11.38 -4.57 4.66
C PRO A 125 -11.71 -4.84 6.12
N LEU A 126 -12.95 -4.63 6.46
CA LEU A 126 -13.51 -4.67 7.81
C LEU A 126 -13.39 -6.02 8.51
N SER A 127 -13.07 -7.10 7.78
CA SER A 127 -12.90 -8.45 8.33
C SER A 127 -11.81 -8.53 9.41
N SER A 128 -10.78 -7.68 9.32
CA SER A 128 -9.72 -7.61 10.34
C SER A 128 -10.13 -6.81 11.57
N LEU A 129 -11.00 -5.81 11.44
CA LEU A 129 -11.54 -5.02 12.53
C LEU A 129 -12.75 -5.70 13.16
N ALA A 130 -13.66 -6.26 12.36
CA ALA A 130 -14.85 -6.96 12.82
C ALA A 130 -14.48 -8.21 13.66
N LYS A 131 -13.53 -9.04 13.25
CA LYS A 131 -13.10 -10.23 14.00
C LYS A 131 -12.61 -9.94 15.41
N LYS A 132 -12.03 -8.77 15.66
CA LYS A 132 -11.54 -8.37 16.98
C LYS A 132 -12.66 -7.84 17.90
N TYR A 133 -13.78 -7.36 17.31
CA TYR A 133 -14.89 -6.74 18.03
C TYR A 133 -16.21 -7.51 17.86
N ASP A 134 -16.21 -8.65 17.19
CA ASP A 134 -17.41 -9.47 16.90
C ASP A 134 -17.71 -10.44 18.05
N SER A 135 -17.69 -9.92 19.27
CA SER A 135 -18.07 -10.67 20.49
C SER A 135 -19.59 -10.69 20.76
N GLY A 136 -20.42 -10.43 19.74
CA GLY A 136 -21.88 -10.44 19.87
C GLY A 136 -22.47 -9.31 20.71
N ASP A 137 -21.66 -8.35 21.12
CA ASP A 137 -22.07 -7.23 21.96
C ASP A 137 -22.64 -6.10 21.09
N LYS A 138 -23.92 -5.76 21.32
CA LYS A 138 -24.61 -4.66 20.63
C LYS A 138 -24.02 -3.28 20.90
N THR A 139 -23.05 -3.19 21.80
CA THR A 139 -22.29 -1.97 22.14
C THR A 139 -21.00 -1.83 21.34
N ASN A 140 -20.80 -2.65 20.29
CA ASN A 140 -19.60 -2.55 19.43
C ASN A 140 -19.51 -1.14 18.81
N PRO A 141 -18.49 -0.35 19.14
CA PRO A 141 -18.32 1.00 18.60
C PRO A 141 -18.31 1.04 17.08
N TRP A 142 -17.85 -0.02 16.43
CA TRP A 142 -17.83 -0.14 14.98
C TRP A 142 -19.23 -0.22 14.36
N SER A 143 -20.17 -0.89 15.01
CA SER A 143 -21.57 -0.96 14.54
C SER A 143 -22.23 0.42 14.48
N VAL A 144 -21.85 1.31 15.40
CA VAL A 144 -22.34 2.70 15.43
C VAL A 144 -21.81 3.50 14.24
N VAL A 145 -20.56 3.29 13.86
CA VAL A 145 -19.97 3.90 12.65
C VAL A 145 -20.65 3.36 11.41
N GLN A 146 -20.78 2.03 11.27
CA GLN A 146 -21.40 1.39 10.11
C GLN A 146 -22.84 1.84 9.84
N GLN A 147 -23.61 2.10 10.86
CA GLN A 147 -25.01 2.54 10.71
C GLN A 147 -25.16 3.96 10.15
N ARG A 148 -24.10 4.75 10.14
CA ARG A 148 -24.12 6.16 9.73
C ARG A 148 -23.48 6.41 8.36
N PHE A 149 -22.89 5.39 7.76
CA PHE A 149 -22.22 5.48 6.48
C PHE A 149 -22.79 4.49 5.47
N ASP A 150 -23.01 4.96 4.26
CA ASP A 150 -23.25 4.07 3.13
C ASP A 150 -21.93 3.37 2.76
N LYS A 151 -21.98 2.03 2.77
CA LYS A 151 -20.81 1.22 2.45
C LYS A 151 -20.64 1.12 0.94
N VAL A 152 -19.50 1.58 0.45
CA VAL A 152 -19.04 1.30 -0.91
C VAL A 152 -17.84 0.37 -0.81
N GLU A 153 -17.99 -0.85 -1.30
CA GLU A 153 -16.90 -1.82 -1.33
C GLU A 153 -16.20 -1.74 -2.70
N ILE A 154 -14.95 -1.32 -2.69
CA ILE A 154 -14.09 -1.32 -3.88
C ILE A 154 -13.38 -2.66 -3.91
N THR A 155 -13.95 -3.61 -4.64
CA THR A 155 -13.27 -4.86 -4.98
C THR A 155 -12.57 -4.65 -6.31
N LEU A 156 -11.25 -4.75 -6.31
CA LEU A 156 -10.50 -4.75 -7.56
C LEU A 156 -10.79 -6.08 -8.28
N PRO A 157 -11.30 -6.07 -9.52
CA PRO A 157 -11.39 -7.28 -10.33
C PRO A 157 -10.05 -7.99 -10.39
N ASP A 158 -10.07 -9.31 -10.47
CA ASP A 158 -8.85 -10.13 -10.43
C ASP A 158 -7.82 -9.76 -11.51
N ASN A 159 -8.27 -9.28 -12.65
CA ASN A 159 -7.43 -8.86 -13.77
C ASN A 159 -6.77 -7.48 -13.59
N ILE A 160 -7.32 -6.57 -12.76
CA ILE A 160 -6.76 -5.21 -12.60
C ILE A 160 -5.30 -5.24 -12.17
N ALA A 161 -4.90 -6.16 -11.30
CA ALA A 161 -3.50 -6.25 -10.89
C ALA A 161 -2.57 -6.53 -12.08
N PHE A 162 -2.97 -7.37 -13.02
CA PHE A 162 -2.20 -7.65 -14.22
C PHE A 162 -2.21 -6.47 -15.20
N ASP A 163 -3.35 -5.79 -15.35
CA ASP A 163 -3.45 -4.56 -16.14
C ASP A 163 -2.53 -3.47 -15.58
N LEU A 164 -2.49 -3.32 -14.26
CA LEU A 164 -1.59 -2.37 -13.58
C LEU A 164 -0.11 -2.74 -13.77
N ILE A 165 0.24 -4.02 -13.73
CA ILE A 165 1.59 -4.48 -14.06
C ILE A 165 1.93 -4.08 -15.50
N GLY A 166 1.07 -4.38 -16.46
CA GLY A 166 1.27 -4.06 -17.87
C GLY A 166 1.41 -2.56 -18.15
N HIS A 167 0.74 -1.70 -17.35
CA HIS A 167 0.84 -0.25 -17.47
C HIS A 167 1.98 0.38 -16.64
N ALA A 168 2.61 -0.38 -15.76
CA ALA A 168 3.68 0.14 -14.89
C ALA A 168 4.99 0.41 -15.65
N PHE A 169 5.15 -0.13 -16.84
CA PHE A 169 6.29 0.08 -17.72
C PHE A 169 5.85 0.28 -19.17
N SER A 170 6.70 0.93 -19.95
CA SER A 170 6.43 1.19 -21.36
C SER A 170 7.64 0.93 -22.22
N VAL A 171 7.40 0.47 -23.45
CA VAL A 171 8.46 0.22 -24.42
C VAL A 171 8.90 1.54 -25.06
N LYS A 172 10.20 1.78 -25.12
CA LYS A 172 10.75 2.97 -25.79
C LYS A 172 10.28 3.00 -27.27
N PRO A 173 9.92 4.18 -27.81
CA PRO A 173 9.43 4.28 -29.19
C PRO A 173 10.29 3.59 -30.24
N ALA A 174 11.63 3.73 -30.14
CA ALA A 174 12.58 3.11 -31.06
C ALA A 174 12.59 1.57 -31.02
N ALA A 175 12.19 0.94 -29.93
CA ALA A 175 12.15 -0.51 -29.77
C ALA A 175 10.76 -1.11 -30.01
N LYS A 176 9.73 -0.28 -30.23
CA LYS A 176 8.34 -0.72 -30.26
C LYS A 176 8.05 -1.80 -31.32
N ALA A 177 8.57 -1.65 -32.52
CA ALA A 177 8.35 -2.61 -33.59
C ALA A 177 8.99 -3.98 -33.29
N SER A 178 10.25 -3.99 -32.86
CA SER A 178 10.97 -5.20 -32.48
C SER A 178 10.33 -5.88 -31.28
N TRP A 179 9.83 -5.09 -30.29
CA TRP A 179 9.15 -5.62 -29.12
C TRP A 179 7.84 -6.32 -29.46
N VAL A 180 7.04 -5.76 -30.37
CA VAL A 180 5.77 -6.39 -30.82
C VAL A 180 6.02 -7.76 -31.43
N GLN A 181 7.07 -7.90 -32.25
CA GLN A 181 7.45 -9.19 -32.82
C GLN A 181 7.89 -10.15 -31.71
N MET A 182 8.80 -9.71 -30.86
CA MET A 182 9.39 -10.51 -29.77
C MET A 182 8.35 -10.98 -28.75
N THR A 183 7.37 -10.14 -28.41
CA THR A 183 6.28 -10.53 -27.50
C THR A 183 5.38 -11.59 -28.09
N GLY A 184 5.29 -11.72 -29.41
CA GLY A 184 4.61 -12.83 -30.08
C GLY A 184 5.26 -14.17 -29.74
N ASP A 185 6.57 -14.24 -29.90
CA ASP A 185 7.36 -15.46 -29.62
C ASP A 185 7.36 -15.78 -28.12
N LEU A 186 7.63 -14.78 -27.28
CA LEU A 186 7.62 -14.95 -25.81
C LEU A 186 6.24 -15.43 -25.32
N ASN A 187 5.17 -14.87 -25.82
CA ASN A 187 3.81 -15.28 -25.45
C ASN A 187 3.50 -16.73 -25.87
N TYR A 188 4.08 -17.20 -26.96
CA TYR A 188 3.98 -18.58 -27.40
C TYR A 188 4.74 -19.53 -26.47
N TYR A 189 5.94 -19.16 -26.04
CA TYR A 189 6.79 -19.98 -25.17
C TYR A 189 6.18 -20.26 -23.78
N VAL A 190 5.25 -19.45 -23.30
CA VAL A 190 4.59 -19.61 -21.98
C VAL A 190 3.12 -19.97 -22.09
N THR A 191 2.73 -20.65 -23.16
CA THR A 191 1.31 -20.92 -23.47
C THR A 191 0.59 -21.68 -22.37
N ASN A 192 1.20 -22.73 -21.80
CA ASN A 192 0.54 -23.53 -20.76
C ASN A 192 0.45 -22.79 -19.45
N ALA A 193 1.54 -22.15 -19.01
CA ALA A 193 1.57 -21.31 -17.82
C ALA A 193 0.56 -20.16 -17.91
N ARG A 194 0.50 -19.49 -19.05
CA ARG A 194 -0.47 -18.42 -19.33
C ARG A 194 -1.90 -18.92 -19.20
N ASN A 195 -2.26 -20.01 -19.88
CA ASN A 195 -3.61 -20.56 -19.85
C ASN A 195 -4.00 -21.03 -18.44
N ALA A 196 -3.06 -21.62 -17.72
CA ALA A 196 -3.25 -22.03 -16.33
C ALA A 196 -3.52 -20.83 -15.41
N VAL A 197 -2.78 -19.73 -15.57
CA VAL A 197 -2.99 -18.48 -14.81
C VAL A 197 -4.31 -17.81 -15.18
N ILE A 198 -4.65 -17.70 -16.47
CA ILE A 198 -5.93 -17.16 -16.94
C ILE A 198 -7.10 -17.90 -16.28
N LYS A 199 -7.04 -19.23 -16.26
CA LYS A 199 -8.07 -20.07 -15.64
C LYS A 199 -8.12 -19.90 -14.13
N ALA A 200 -6.96 -19.89 -13.46
CA ALA A 200 -6.87 -19.80 -11.99
C ALA A 200 -7.30 -18.44 -11.43
N ALA A 201 -6.97 -17.37 -12.13
CA ALA A 201 -7.28 -16.00 -11.72
C ALA A 201 -8.53 -15.43 -12.42
N ASN A 202 -9.29 -16.27 -13.15
CA ASN A 202 -10.50 -15.87 -13.86
C ASN A 202 -10.32 -14.59 -14.71
N ILE A 203 -9.21 -14.53 -15.46
CA ILE A 203 -8.85 -13.36 -16.25
C ILE A 203 -9.64 -13.35 -17.54
N SER A 204 -10.31 -12.24 -17.83
CA SER A 204 -10.96 -11.98 -19.11
C SER A 204 -10.07 -11.09 -19.99
N GLY A 205 -9.63 -11.63 -21.13
CA GLY A 205 -8.83 -10.90 -22.11
C GLY A 205 -7.44 -11.51 -22.35
N GLU A 206 -7.19 -11.96 -23.57
CA GLU A 206 -5.90 -12.56 -23.96
C GLU A 206 -4.73 -11.58 -23.92
N ASN A 207 -4.99 -10.28 -24.13
CA ASN A 207 -3.95 -9.25 -24.17
C ASN A 207 -3.33 -8.97 -22.79
N VAL A 208 -4.08 -9.16 -21.71
CA VAL A 208 -3.61 -8.90 -20.35
C VAL A 208 -2.31 -9.65 -20.05
N MET A 209 -2.25 -10.93 -20.41
CA MET A 209 -1.05 -11.75 -20.21
C MET A 209 0.10 -11.42 -21.18
N ARG A 210 -0.19 -10.81 -22.31
CA ARG A 210 0.84 -10.32 -23.24
C ARG A 210 1.47 -9.01 -22.74
N ASP A 211 0.67 -8.17 -22.15
CA ASP A 211 1.08 -6.82 -21.71
C ASP A 211 1.97 -6.85 -20.47
N ILE A 212 1.95 -7.95 -19.69
CA ILE A 212 2.86 -8.13 -18.54
C ILE A 212 4.27 -8.60 -18.92
N LEU A 213 4.48 -9.04 -20.17
CA LEU A 213 5.80 -9.53 -20.60
C LEU A 213 6.88 -8.43 -20.47
N PRO A 214 8.08 -8.75 -20.01
CA PRO A 214 8.69 -10.08 -19.87
C PRO A 214 8.48 -10.74 -18.50
N ILE A 215 7.54 -10.30 -17.67
CA ILE A 215 7.24 -10.98 -16.42
C ILE A 215 6.53 -12.29 -16.76
N HIS A 216 7.03 -13.41 -16.25
CA HIS A 216 6.42 -14.72 -16.46
C HIS A 216 5.01 -14.79 -15.84
N PRO A 217 4.01 -15.44 -16.47
CA PRO A 217 2.63 -15.49 -15.96
C PRO A 217 2.52 -15.95 -14.50
N ILE A 218 3.25 -17.00 -14.11
CA ILE A 218 3.27 -17.48 -12.71
C ILE A 218 3.91 -16.44 -11.78
N ALA A 219 5.00 -15.79 -12.20
CA ALA A 219 5.62 -14.75 -11.40
C ALA A 219 4.70 -13.52 -11.22
N ALA A 220 3.94 -13.14 -12.23
CA ALA A 220 2.95 -12.07 -12.14
C ALA A 220 1.82 -12.44 -11.14
N LEU A 221 1.34 -13.69 -11.17
CA LEU A 221 0.36 -14.19 -10.20
C LEU A 221 0.90 -14.19 -8.78
N VAL A 222 2.16 -14.57 -8.60
CA VAL A 222 2.88 -14.50 -7.33
C VAL A 222 2.97 -13.05 -6.87
N LEU A 223 3.42 -12.13 -7.72
CA LEU A 223 3.52 -10.69 -7.41
C LEU A 223 2.18 -10.07 -7.01
N LYS A 224 1.07 -10.44 -7.69
CA LYS A 224 -0.28 -10.01 -7.33
C LYS A 224 -0.62 -10.38 -5.89
N ASN A 225 -0.25 -11.58 -5.47
CA ASN A 225 -0.64 -12.12 -4.16
C ASN A 225 0.39 -11.87 -3.05
N ILE A 226 1.61 -11.45 -3.40
CA ILE A 226 2.72 -11.37 -2.43
C ILE A 226 2.48 -10.30 -1.35
N ALA A 227 1.89 -9.16 -1.70
CA ALA A 227 1.61 -8.09 -0.75
C ALA A 227 0.61 -8.53 0.32
N SER A 228 -0.47 -9.20 -0.07
CA SER A 228 -1.47 -9.72 0.86
C SER A 228 -0.94 -10.90 1.67
N ALA A 229 -0.15 -11.80 1.05
CA ALA A 229 0.43 -12.95 1.71
C ALA A 229 1.50 -12.54 2.73
N PHE A 230 2.35 -11.59 2.40
CA PHE A 230 3.46 -11.17 3.25
C PHE A 230 3.08 -10.06 4.23
N GLN A 231 1.85 -9.52 4.15
CA GLN A 231 1.36 -8.44 5.01
C GLN A 231 2.31 -7.23 5.09
N SER A 232 3.05 -6.99 4.02
CA SER A 232 4.06 -5.94 3.96
C SER A 232 3.53 -4.73 3.19
N ASN A 233 3.23 -3.66 3.91
CA ASN A 233 2.92 -2.36 3.31
C ASN A 233 4.16 -1.70 2.67
N GLN A 234 5.37 -2.16 3.02
CA GLN A 234 6.63 -1.57 2.57
C GLN A 234 7.26 -2.27 1.36
N ARG A 235 6.78 -3.46 0.98
CA ARG A 235 7.29 -4.21 -0.17
C ARG A 235 6.15 -4.77 -0.99
N SER A 236 5.59 -3.88 -1.80
CA SER A 236 4.51 -4.22 -2.73
C SER A 236 5.06 -4.67 -4.09
N MET A 237 4.17 -5.19 -4.93
CA MET A 237 4.44 -5.41 -6.34
C MET A 237 4.98 -4.14 -7.04
N PHE A 238 4.43 -2.97 -6.70
CA PHE A 238 4.87 -1.70 -7.28
C PHE A 238 6.25 -1.27 -6.83
N ASP A 239 6.62 -1.54 -5.58
CA ASP A 239 7.97 -1.26 -5.09
C ASP A 239 8.98 -2.13 -5.82
N PHE A 240 8.67 -3.42 -6.06
CA PHE A 240 9.50 -4.31 -6.87
C PHE A 240 9.72 -3.75 -8.29
N ILE A 241 8.64 -3.26 -8.94
CA ILE A 241 8.72 -2.72 -10.30
C ILE A 241 9.47 -1.38 -10.34
N LYS A 242 9.28 -0.52 -9.34
CA LYS A 242 9.83 0.84 -9.29
C LYS A 242 11.27 0.91 -8.75
N THR A 243 11.74 -0.09 -8.04
CA THR A 243 13.06 -0.07 -7.41
C THR A 243 14.14 0.23 -8.43
N PRO A 244 14.94 1.31 -8.23
CA PRO A 244 15.97 1.71 -9.17
C PRO A 244 17.04 0.63 -9.33
N LYS A 245 17.59 0.53 -10.55
CA LYS A 245 18.63 -0.43 -10.93
C LYS A 245 19.95 -0.28 -10.16
N ASP A 246 20.21 0.92 -9.64
CA ASP A 246 21.46 1.27 -8.96
C ASP A 246 21.43 0.88 -7.46
N MET A 247 20.30 0.39 -6.96
CA MET A 247 20.22 -0.14 -5.60
C MET A 247 20.85 -1.54 -5.52
N ASP A 248 21.44 -1.86 -4.37
CA ASP A 248 21.97 -3.20 -4.06
C ASP A 248 20.81 -4.19 -3.81
N VAL A 249 19.93 -4.32 -4.82
CA VAL A 249 18.81 -5.25 -4.81
C VAL A 249 18.40 -5.63 -6.23
N LYS A 250 18.20 -6.92 -6.47
CA LYS A 250 17.75 -7.43 -7.76
C LYS A 250 16.21 -7.34 -7.82
N ALA A 251 15.74 -6.27 -8.51
CA ALA A 251 14.32 -6.04 -8.76
C ALA A 251 14.06 -5.94 -10.28
N PHE A 252 12.87 -5.52 -10.68
CA PHE A 252 12.46 -5.52 -12.09
C PHE A 252 13.39 -4.69 -13.00
N GLN A 253 13.79 -3.49 -12.56
CA GLN A 253 14.68 -2.65 -13.38
C GLN A 253 16.09 -3.26 -13.52
N TRP A 254 16.57 -3.95 -12.47
CA TRP A 254 17.80 -4.71 -12.55
C TRP A 254 17.67 -5.85 -13.59
N PHE A 255 16.55 -6.60 -13.55
CA PHE A 255 16.27 -7.66 -14.51
C PHE A 255 16.29 -7.15 -15.96
N ILE A 256 15.55 -6.08 -16.26
CA ILE A 256 15.48 -5.47 -17.61
C ILE A 256 16.86 -5.05 -18.12
N GLN A 257 17.77 -4.63 -17.23
CA GLN A 257 19.12 -4.21 -17.64
C GLN A 257 20.08 -5.37 -17.87
N ASN A 258 19.89 -6.48 -17.13
CA ASN A 258 20.84 -7.60 -17.11
C ASN A 258 20.36 -8.81 -17.93
N THR A 259 19.16 -8.77 -18.49
CA THR A 259 18.57 -9.88 -19.24
C THR A 259 18.20 -9.44 -20.65
N SER A 260 18.46 -10.33 -21.62
CA SER A 260 18.02 -10.15 -23.01
C SER A 260 16.82 -11.04 -23.29
N PRO A 261 15.84 -10.58 -24.10
CA PRO A 261 14.76 -11.45 -24.60
C PRO A 261 15.25 -12.65 -25.44
N LEU A 262 16.50 -12.64 -25.85
CA LEU A 262 17.15 -13.72 -26.61
C LEU A 262 18.05 -14.59 -25.73
N SER A 263 18.07 -14.40 -24.42
CA SER A 263 18.81 -15.25 -23.48
C SER A 263 18.06 -16.56 -23.21
N ASP A 264 18.76 -17.52 -22.60
CA ASP A 264 18.19 -18.80 -22.19
C ASP A 264 17.08 -18.62 -21.13
N ARG A 265 17.14 -17.50 -20.41
CA ARG A 265 16.13 -17.12 -19.38
C ARG A 265 15.56 -15.74 -19.70
N PRO A 266 14.65 -15.64 -20.69
CA PRO A 266 14.14 -14.35 -21.17
C PRO A 266 13.05 -13.76 -20.25
N PHE A 267 12.53 -14.54 -19.31
CA PHE A 267 11.43 -14.13 -18.41
C PHE A 267 11.94 -13.82 -17.01
N LEU A 268 11.27 -12.88 -16.37
CA LEU A 268 11.34 -12.70 -14.94
C LEU A 268 10.50 -13.80 -14.27
N THR A 269 11.16 -14.80 -13.73
CA THR A 269 10.57 -15.99 -13.09
C THR A 269 10.46 -15.82 -11.57
N VAL A 270 9.79 -16.74 -10.89
CA VAL A 270 9.48 -16.63 -9.46
C VAL A 270 10.73 -16.56 -8.58
N ASP A 271 11.79 -17.32 -8.90
CA ASP A 271 13.07 -17.27 -8.18
C ASP A 271 13.70 -15.87 -8.14
N MET A 272 13.49 -15.07 -9.19
CA MET A 272 14.04 -13.71 -9.26
C MET A 272 13.38 -12.73 -8.29
N LEU A 273 12.27 -13.12 -7.66
CA LEU A 273 11.64 -12.36 -6.60
C LEU A 273 12.35 -12.52 -5.25
N TRP A 274 13.18 -13.56 -5.12
CA TRP A 274 13.83 -13.95 -3.88
C TRP A 274 14.68 -12.83 -3.26
N ASP A 275 15.55 -12.19 -4.04
CA ASP A 275 16.45 -11.15 -3.54
C ASP A 275 15.68 -9.98 -2.93
N PHE A 276 14.66 -9.48 -3.63
CA PHE A 276 13.88 -8.34 -3.19
C PHE A 276 12.98 -8.66 -1.99
N PHE A 277 12.25 -9.77 -2.03
CA PHE A 277 11.24 -10.06 -1.01
C PHE A 277 11.79 -10.80 0.21
N TYR A 278 12.87 -11.59 0.05
CA TYR A 278 13.47 -12.32 1.16
C TYR A 278 14.83 -11.77 1.56
N GLU A 279 15.86 -11.77 0.70
CA GLU A 279 17.22 -11.38 1.13
C GLU A 279 17.26 -9.95 1.70
N LYS A 280 16.66 -9.02 1.00
CA LYS A 280 16.58 -7.60 1.39
C LYS A 280 15.25 -7.23 2.10
N GLY A 281 14.32 -8.16 2.18
CA GLY A 281 12.99 -7.99 2.77
C GLY A 281 12.74 -8.74 4.07
N LYS A 282 13.69 -9.53 4.53
CA LYS A 282 13.56 -10.48 5.63
C LYS A 282 12.99 -9.88 6.92
N ASP A 283 13.36 -8.65 7.25
CA ASP A 283 12.94 -7.99 8.48
C ASP A 283 11.44 -7.61 8.50
N TYR A 284 10.84 -7.54 7.31
CA TYR A 284 9.43 -7.16 7.14
C TYR A 284 8.49 -8.37 6.95
N LEU A 285 9.04 -9.59 6.95
CA LEU A 285 8.25 -10.79 6.73
C LEU A 285 7.58 -11.27 8.02
N PRO A 286 6.32 -11.73 7.96
CA PRO A 286 5.67 -12.47 9.04
C PRO A 286 6.48 -13.70 9.45
N SER A 287 6.42 -14.06 10.73
CA SER A 287 7.23 -15.15 11.31
C SER A 287 6.99 -16.51 10.67
N ASP A 288 5.77 -16.80 10.27
CA ASP A 288 5.40 -18.06 9.62
C ASP A 288 5.94 -18.15 8.17
N ILE A 289 5.91 -17.04 7.41
CA ILE A 289 6.54 -16.95 6.10
C ILE A 289 8.06 -17.10 6.23
N LYS A 290 8.64 -16.36 7.18
CA LYS A 290 10.07 -16.39 7.44
C LYS A 290 10.55 -17.82 7.78
N LEU A 291 9.79 -18.55 8.57
CA LEU A 291 10.10 -19.94 8.92
C LEU A 291 10.22 -20.84 7.67
N ILE A 292 9.34 -20.66 6.68
CA ILE A 292 9.40 -21.42 5.42
C ILE A 292 10.62 -21.00 4.61
N LEU A 293 10.84 -19.71 4.40
CA LEU A 293 11.92 -19.22 3.56
C LEU A 293 13.30 -19.44 4.19
N ASP A 294 13.42 -19.42 5.52
CA ASP A 294 14.66 -19.68 6.26
C ASP A 294 15.13 -21.17 6.16
N THR A 295 14.34 -22.04 5.55
CA THR A 295 14.82 -23.39 5.22
C THR A 295 15.86 -23.41 4.09
N PHE A 296 15.87 -22.38 3.22
CA PHE A 296 16.82 -22.30 2.11
C PHE A 296 18.30 -22.21 2.54
N PRO A 297 18.71 -21.33 3.47
CA PRO A 297 20.10 -21.24 3.91
C PRO A 297 20.66 -22.50 4.54
N GLN A 298 19.80 -23.42 4.96
CA GLN A 298 20.20 -24.71 5.57
C GLN A 298 20.63 -25.74 4.51
N GLN A 299 20.34 -25.49 3.22
CA GLN A 299 20.62 -26.39 2.11
C GLN A 299 21.95 -26.00 1.44
N THR A 300 23.08 -26.43 2.01
CA THR A 300 24.43 -26.02 1.54
C THR A 300 24.97 -26.86 0.38
N GLN A 301 24.35 -27.98 0.01
CA GLN A 301 24.87 -28.93 -0.99
C GLN A 301 24.25 -28.78 -2.37
N LEU A 302 23.30 -27.84 -2.55
CA LEU A 302 22.58 -27.63 -3.81
C LEU A 302 23.46 -26.93 -4.84
N ASN A 303 23.40 -27.40 -6.08
CA ASN A 303 23.93 -26.65 -7.22
C ASN A 303 23.05 -25.41 -7.56
N ASP A 304 23.51 -24.57 -8.49
CA ASP A 304 22.83 -23.31 -8.75
C ASP A 304 21.43 -23.48 -9.38
N LYS A 305 21.21 -24.53 -10.19
CA LYS A 305 19.89 -24.86 -10.74
C LYS A 305 18.93 -25.32 -9.65
N GLU A 306 19.39 -26.20 -8.76
CA GLU A 306 18.61 -26.69 -7.63
C GLU A 306 18.22 -25.55 -6.67
N LYS A 307 19.12 -24.59 -6.45
CA LYS A 307 18.82 -23.38 -5.65
C LYS A 307 17.68 -22.57 -6.26
N VAL A 308 17.72 -22.34 -7.57
CA VAL A 308 16.68 -21.60 -8.30
C VAL A 308 15.31 -22.28 -8.18
N VAL A 309 15.28 -23.61 -8.34
CA VAL A 309 14.04 -24.39 -8.18
C VAL A 309 13.55 -24.35 -6.74
N LEU A 310 14.44 -24.51 -5.76
CA LEU A 310 14.05 -24.45 -4.34
C LEU A 310 13.52 -23.07 -3.94
N GLN A 311 14.13 -21.99 -4.40
CA GLN A 311 13.62 -20.63 -4.17
C GLN A 311 12.19 -20.46 -4.71
N THR A 312 11.93 -20.96 -5.91
CA THR A 312 10.58 -20.97 -6.51
C THR A 312 9.59 -21.77 -5.66
N ILE A 313 9.96 -22.97 -5.24
CA ILE A 313 9.13 -23.83 -4.37
C ILE A 313 8.77 -23.10 -3.07
N LEU A 314 9.75 -22.53 -2.39
CA LEU A 314 9.55 -21.88 -1.10
C LEU A 314 8.68 -20.62 -1.19
N ILE A 315 8.86 -19.81 -2.22
CA ILE A 315 8.00 -18.64 -2.46
C ILE A 315 6.55 -19.10 -2.74
N MET A 316 6.36 -20.05 -3.66
CA MET A 316 5.02 -20.54 -4.01
C MET A 316 4.34 -21.19 -2.79
N GLN A 317 5.05 -22.00 -2.02
CA GLN A 317 4.53 -22.63 -0.80
C GLN A 317 4.12 -21.59 0.25
N SER A 318 4.91 -20.55 0.44
CA SER A 318 4.61 -19.48 1.39
C SER A 318 3.31 -18.77 1.05
N ILE A 319 3.08 -18.51 -0.24
CA ILE A 319 1.85 -17.84 -0.70
C ILE A 319 0.66 -18.79 -0.65
N ASP A 320 0.81 -20.04 -1.11
CA ASP A 320 -0.25 -21.06 -1.07
C ASP A 320 -0.75 -21.27 0.36
N GLN A 321 0.15 -21.39 1.31
CA GLN A 321 -0.19 -21.54 2.73
C GLN A 321 -0.97 -20.33 3.27
N ARG A 322 -0.55 -19.13 2.91
CA ARG A 322 -1.23 -17.89 3.33
C ARG A 322 -2.60 -17.73 2.70
N LEU A 323 -2.77 -18.16 1.47
CA LEU A 323 -4.05 -18.13 0.77
C LEU A 323 -4.94 -19.34 1.16
N GLY A 324 -4.48 -20.21 2.03
CA GLY A 324 -5.24 -21.40 2.47
C GLY A 324 -5.58 -22.35 1.32
N GLY A 325 -4.72 -22.44 0.29
CA GLY A 325 -4.94 -23.29 -0.88
C GLY A 325 -5.96 -22.74 -1.88
N ALA A 326 -6.37 -21.48 -1.77
CA ALA A 326 -7.38 -20.87 -2.65
C ALA A 326 -6.96 -20.82 -4.14
N LEU A 327 -5.66 -20.85 -4.42
CA LEU A 327 -5.11 -20.86 -5.78
C LEU A 327 -4.28 -22.12 -6.02
N PRO A 328 -4.89 -23.23 -6.47
CA PRO A 328 -4.20 -24.53 -6.63
C PRO A 328 -2.95 -24.47 -7.52
N ILE A 329 -2.87 -23.54 -8.45
CA ILE A 329 -1.71 -23.32 -9.32
C ILE A 329 -0.47 -22.84 -8.56
N LEU A 330 -0.62 -22.23 -7.39
CA LEU A 330 0.50 -21.80 -6.55
C LEU A 330 0.99 -22.88 -5.60
N LYS A 331 0.27 -24.00 -5.50
CA LYS A 331 0.77 -25.17 -4.76
C LYS A 331 1.99 -25.74 -5.49
N PRO A 332 3.14 -25.93 -4.82
CA PRO A 332 4.37 -26.37 -5.47
C PRO A 332 4.32 -27.90 -5.78
N THR A 333 3.57 -28.23 -6.82
CA THR A 333 3.56 -29.58 -7.44
C THR A 333 4.52 -29.60 -8.63
N ASP A 334 4.98 -30.79 -9.05
CA ASP A 334 5.88 -30.95 -10.19
C ASP A 334 5.36 -30.21 -11.44
N GLN A 335 4.05 -30.34 -11.72
CA GLN A 335 3.41 -29.65 -12.83
C GLN A 335 3.44 -28.12 -12.69
N ASN A 336 3.12 -27.60 -11.52
CA ASN A 336 3.08 -26.15 -11.30
C ASN A 336 4.47 -25.52 -11.27
N ILE A 337 5.48 -26.28 -10.78
CA ILE A 337 6.88 -25.87 -10.86
C ILE A 337 7.35 -25.91 -12.32
N SER A 338 7.02 -26.94 -13.10
CA SER A 338 7.28 -26.96 -14.54
C SER A 338 6.66 -25.75 -15.25
N TYR A 339 5.41 -25.38 -14.92
CA TYR A 339 4.80 -24.16 -15.46
C TYR A 339 5.55 -22.89 -15.05
N ALA A 340 6.12 -22.81 -13.84
CA ALA A 340 6.86 -21.63 -13.38
C ALA A 340 8.17 -21.38 -14.17
N PHE A 341 8.66 -22.39 -14.86
CA PHE A 341 9.87 -22.36 -15.71
C PHE A 341 9.57 -22.57 -17.20
N GLU A 342 8.31 -22.61 -17.60
CA GLU A 342 7.96 -22.74 -19.03
C GLU A 342 8.56 -21.59 -19.84
N GLY A 343 9.18 -21.92 -20.98
CA GLY A 343 9.88 -20.95 -21.82
C GLY A 343 11.29 -20.61 -21.37
N ASP A 344 11.78 -21.21 -20.29
CA ASP A 344 13.19 -21.19 -19.89
C ASP A 344 13.94 -22.32 -20.58
N THR A 345 14.76 -21.98 -21.57
CA THR A 345 15.48 -22.96 -22.41
C THR A 345 16.75 -23.50 -21.74
N GLY A 346 17.08 -23.01 -20.56
CA GLY A 346 18.31 -23.33 -19.82
C GLY A 346 18.30 -24.66 -19.07
N GLU A 347 17.53 -25.66 -19.49
CA GLU A 347 17.41 -27.00 -18.85
C GLU A 347 16.76 -27.03 -17.47
N LEU A 348 16.20 -25.92 -16.97
CA LEU A 348 15.53 -25.90 -15.67
C LEU A 348 14.23 -26.70 -15.70
N GLU A 349 13.50 -26.68 -16.82
CA GLU A 349 12.30 -27.48 -17.00
C GLU A 349 12.57 -29.00 -16.88
N SER A 350 13.73 -29.45 -17.38
CA SER A 350 14.16 -30.86 -17.25
C SER A 350 14.64 -31.22 -15.85
N SER A 351 15.10 -30.24 -15.07
CA SER A 351 15.58 -30.42 -13.69
C SER A 351 14.44 -30.50 -12.66
N CYS A 352 13.20 -30.19 -13.06
CA CYS A 352 12.01 -30.30 -12.22
C CYS A 352 11.40 -31.73 -12.19
N LYS A 353 11.95 -32.66 -12.93
CA LYS A 353 11.57 -34.10 -12.96
C LYS A 353 12.47 -34.91 -12.07
#